data_48149c4267c89dad3e6f145ee8d91a69
#
_entry.id   48149c4267c89dad3e6f145ee8d91a69
#
_cell.length_a   1.000
_cell.length_b   1.000
_cell.length_c   1.000
_cell.angle_alpha   90.00
_cell.angle_beta   90.00
_cell.angle_gamma   90.00
#
_symmetry.space_group_name_H-M   'P 1'
#
loop_
_entity.id
_entity.type
_entity.pdbx_description
1 polymer ?
#
loop_
_entity_poly.entity_id
_entity_poly.type
_entity_poly.pdbx_seq_one_letter_code
_entity_poly.pdbx_strand_id
1 'polypeptide(L)'
;MPPLTMLQKEVPSKYNDSFALAVTIFMTLIGNHPLMGKAGDVPHDSDMETYLFAEHPVYIAHPMDKSNRPSADDTCVEQKLNKYPQVFLSAMERTFVDGLYDREKRTTPDEWCEVLRGVYDISYCCTECGEELFYTDTVCIVGLGVDLVFLLII
;
A
#
# COMPACT_ATOMS: atom_id res chain seq x y z
N MET A 1 1.09 13.73 -5.78
CA MET A 1 -0.03 14.71 -5.86
C MET A 1 -1.28 13.95 -6.31
N PRO A 2 -2.49 14.28 -5.82
CA PRO A 2 -3.72 13.64 -6.26
C PRO A 2 -4.01 13.88 -7.75
N PRO A 3 -4.69 12.94 -8.45
CA PRO A 3 -4.96 13.04 -9.88
C PRO A 3 -5.63 14.34 -10.32
N LEU A 4 -6.70 14.74 -9.63
CA LEU A 4 -7.44 15.97 -9.99
C LEU A 4 -6.61 17.24 -9.83
N THR A 5 -5.68 17.26 -8.85
CA THR A 5 -4.78 18.40 -8.67
C THR A 5 -3.70 18.44 -9.75
N MET A 6 -3.16 17.27 -10.17
CA MET A 6 -2.22 17.20 -11.29
C MET A 6 -2.84 17.68 -12.59
N LEU A 7 -4.11 17.35 -12.83
CA LEU A 7 -4.86 17.85 -13.99
C LEU A 7 -5.35 19.30 -13.86
N GLN A 8 -4.94 20.02 -12.80
CA GLN A 8 -5.38 21.39 -12.49
C GLN A 8 -6.91 21.55 -12.37
N LYS A 9 -7.61 20.47 -12.09
CA LYS A 9 -9.06 20.44 -11.87
C LYS A 9 -9.46 20.74 -10.43
N GLU A 10 -8.49 20.73 -9.52
CA GLU A 10 -8.68 20.96 -8.10
C GLU A 10 -7.55 21.81 -7.51
N VAL A 11 -7.91 22.74 -6.63
CA VAL A 11 -6.94 23.57 -5.89
C VAL A 11 -6.34 22.75 -4.75
N PRO A 12 -5.02 22.89 -4.47
CA PRO A 12 -4.38 22.25 -3.31
C PRO A 12 -5.12 22.55 -2.00
N SER A 13 -5.30 21.54 -1.18
CA SER A 13 -6.07 21.62 0.06
C SER A 13 -5.55 20.59 1.07
N LYS A 14 -6.03 20.61 2.33
CA LYS A 14 -5.71 19.59 3.34
C LYS A 14 -5.95 18.15 2.87
N TYR A 15 -6.86 17.94 1.94
CA TYR A 15 -7.12 16.62 1.36
C TYR A 15 -5.99 16.14 0.43
N ASN A 16 -5.23 17.07 -0.15
CA ASN A 16 -4.03 16.75 -0.90
C ASN A 16 -2.92 16.27 0.01
N ASP A 17 -2.81 16.88 1.19
CA ASP A 17 -1.84 16.48 2.23
C ASP A 17 -2.16 15.07 2.75
N SER A 18 -3.45 14.75 2.95
CA SER A 18 -3.88 13.39 3.31
C SER A 18 -3.49 12.35 2.27
N PHE A 19 -3.62 12.68 0.98
CA PHE A 19 -3.17 11.80 -0.10
C PHE A 19 -1.65 11.65 -0.12
N ALA A 20 -0.91 12.75 -0.01
CA ALA A 20 0.55 12.75 0.01
C ALA A 20 1.09 11.97 1.22
N LEU A 21 0.44 12.10 2.38
CA LEU A 21 0.76 11.31 3.57
C LEU A 21 0.61 9.82 3.31
N ALA A 22 -0.51 9.38 2.73
CA ALA A 22 -0.74 7.97 2.40
C ALA A 22 0.29 7.44 1.40
N VAL A 23 0.66 8.22 0.37
CA VAL A 23 1.74 7.88 -0.56
C VAL A 23 3.06 7.70 0.19
N THR A 24 3.40 8.63 1.09
CA THR A 24 4.63 8.56 1.88
C THR A 24 4.66 7.33 2.78
N ILE A 25 3.56 7.03 3.48
CA ILE A 25 3.42 5.83 4.31
C ILE A 25 3.63 4.56 3.45
N PHE A 26 2.94 4.49 2.31
CA PHE A 26 3.07 3.34 1.41
C PHE A 26 4.51 3.15 0.91
N MET A 27 5.14 4.23 0.42
CA MET A 27 6.53 4.19 -0.06
C MET A 27 7.51 3.79 1.04
N THR A 28 7.30 4.26 2.26
CA THR A 28 8.18 3.94 3.40
C THR A 28 8.07 2.48 3.82
N LEU A 29 6.86 1.94 3.88
CA LEU A 29 6.61 0.60 4.42
C LEU A 29 6.69 -0.49 3.35
N ILE A 30 6.23 -0.22 2.14
CA ILE A 30 6.18 -1.19 1.05
C ILE A 30 7.40 -1.06 0.12
N GLY A 31 7.97 0.16 0.00
CA GLY A 31 9.14 0.42 -0.84
C GLY A 31 8.81 0.63 -2.32
N ASN A 32 7.55 0.93 -2.65
CA ASN A 32 7.11 1.23 -4.00
C ASN A 32 6.07 2.37 -3.97
N HIS A 33 5.79 2.99 -5.10
CA HIS A 33 4.72 3.98 -5.23
C HIS A 33 3.36 3.28 -5.39
N PRO A 34 2.29 3.71 -4.69
CA PRO A 34 0.99 3.02 -4.70
C PRO A 34 0.28 2.96 -6.07
N LEU A 35 0.66 3.83 -7.00
CA LEU A 35 0.11 3.86 -8.36
C LEU A 35 1.12 3.37 -9.42
N MET A 36 2.28 2.84 -9.02
CA MET A 36 3.35 2.42 -9.93
C MET A 36 3.54 0.90 -9.86
N GLY A 37 2.72 0.17 -10.56
CA GLY A 37 2.83 -1.28 -10.76
C GLY A 37 3.34 -1.60 -12.16
N LYS A 38 2.79 -2.60 -12.82
CA LYS A 38 3.18 -3.04 -14.17
C LYS A 38 3.20 -1.90 -15.21
N ALA A 39 2.31 -0.92 -15.06
CA ALA A 39 2.30 0.26 -15.90
C ALA A 39 3.57 1.12 -15.73
N GLY A 40 4.31 0.97 -14.63
CA GLY A 40 5.59 1.62 -14.37
C GLY A 40 6.81 0.96 -15.01
N ASP A 41 6.68 -0.20 -15.62
CA ASP A 41 7.77 -0.94 -16.26
C ASP A 41 8.18 -0.37 -17.62
N VAL A 42 7.49 0.64 -18.13
CA VAL A 42 7.80 1.34 -19.39
C VAL A 42 8.62 2.60 -19.13
N PRO A 43 9.52 3.00 -20.05
CA PRO A 43 10.24 4.26 -19.93
C PRO A 43 9.29 5.44 -19.77
N HIS A 44 9.51 6.26 -18.74
CA HIS A 44 8.65 7.40 -18.44
C HIS A 44 9.15 8.67 -19.13
N ASP A 45 8.26 9.29 -19.87
CA ASP A 45 8.32 10.72 -20.20
C ASP A 45 7.22 11.47 -19.43
N SER A 46 7.16 12.78 -19.54
CA SER A 46 6.20 13.63 -18.84
C SER A 46 4.74 13.26 -19.18
N ASP A 47 4.50 12.77 -20.37
CA ASP A 47 3.16 12.42 -20.84
C ASP A 47 2.71 11.09 -20.22
N MET A 48 3.63 10.14 -20.11
CA MET A 48 3.38 8.85 -19.44
C MET A 48 3.14 9.06 -17.94
N GLU A 49 3.91 9.93 -17.26
CA GLU A 49 3.67 10.26 -15.86
C GLU A 49 2.27 10.88 -15.66
N THR A 50 1.87 11.79 -16.53
CA THR A 50 0.53 12.38 -16.49
C THR A 50 -0.54 11.31 -16.69
N TYR A 51 -0.35 10.42 -17.65
CA TYR A 51 -1.26 9.31 -17.89
C TYR A 51 -1.41 8.42 -16.66
N LEU A 52 -0.30 7.94 -16.08
CA LEU A 52 -0.30 7.00 -14.95
C LEU A 52 -0.80 7.60 -13.65
N PHE A 53 -0.47 8.85 -13.36
CA PHE A 53 -0.75 9.44 -12.05
C PHE A 53 -1.95 10.38 -12.03
N ALA A 54 -2.44 10.80 -13.20
CA ALA A 54 -3.50 11.77 -13.28
C ALA A 54 -4.70 11.34 -14.13
N GLU A 55 -4.48 10.78 -15.32
CA GLU A 55 -5.57 10.44 -16.24
C GLU A 55 -6.15 9.05 -15.97
N HIS A 56 -5.28 8.06 -15.73
CA HIS A 56 -5.65 6.65 -15.55
C HIS A 56 -4.93 6.03 -14.34
N PRO A 57 -4.97 6.66 -13.15
CA PRO A 57 -4.35 6.11 -11.97
C PRO A 57 -5.10 4.88 -11.48
N VAL A 58 -4.37 3.77 -11.30
CA VAL A 58 -4.89 2.52 -10.74
C VAL A 58 -4.00 2.10 -9.58
N TYR A 59 -4.59 1.85 -8.42
CA TYR A 59 -3.87 1.36 -7.25
C TYR A 59 -3.29 -0.03 -7.51
N ILE A 60 -2.01 -0.23 -7.19
CA ILE A 60 -1.30 -1.49 -7.49
C ILE A 60 -1.90 -2.72 -6.80
N ALA A 61 -2.58 -2.53 -5.67
CA ALA A 61 -3.30 -3.58 -4.95
C ALA A 61 -4.83 -3.43 -5.07
N HIS A 62 -5.32 -2.83 -6.16
CA HIS A 62 -6.75 -2.63 -6.38
C HIS A 62 -7.50 -3.96 -6.34
N PRO A 63 -8.60 -4.10 -5.55
CA PRO A 63 -9.27 -5.39 -5.34
C PRO A 63 -9.88 -5.97 -6.62
N MET A 64 -10.41 -5.13 -7.50
CA MET A 64 -11.10 -5.54 -8.72
C MET A 64 -10.28 -5.32 -9.98
N ASP A 65 -9.64 -4.14 -10.12
CA ASP A 65 -8.85 -3.80 -11.30
C ASP A 65 -7.40 -4.27 -11.11
N LYS A 66 -7.03 -5.29 -11.86
CA LYS A 66 -5.70 -5.91 -11.82
C LYS A 66 -4.75 -5.39 -12.91
N SER A 67 -5.15 -4.36 -13.67
CA SER A 67 -4.38 -3.84 -14.80
C SER A 67 -3.01 -3.29 -14.40
N ASN A 68 -2.90 -2.73 -13.19
CA ASN A 68 -1.67 -2.15 -12.65
C ASN A 68 -1.04 -2.99 -11.52
N ARG A 69 -1.33 -4.27 -11.43
CA ARG A 69 -0.61 -5.14 -10.47
C ARG A 69 0.87 -5.19 -10.80
N PRO A 70 1.74 -5.33 -9.79
CA PRO A 70 3.17 -5.57 -10.00
C PRO A 70 3.39 -6.73 -10.97
N SER A 71 4.46 -6.67 -11.76
CA SER A 71 4.78 -7.78 -12.67
C SER A 71 5.11 -9.05 -11.87
N ALA A 72 5.01 -10.20 -12.52
CA ALA A 72 5.30 -11.49 -11.87
C ALA A 72 6.74 -11.60 -11.35
N ASP A 73 7.65 -10.77 -11.90
CA ASP A 73 9.04 -10.71 -11.46
C ASP A 73 9.23 -9.82 -10.22
N ASP A 74 8.28 -8.91 -9.93
CA ASP A 74 8.28 -8.06 -8.74
C ASP A 74 7.35 -8.61 -7.63
N THR A 75 7.70 -9.78 -7.14
CA THR A 75 6.95 -10.43 -6.04
C THR A 75 7.12 -9.73 -4.69
N CYS A 76 8.11 -8.84 -4.57
CA CYS A 76 8.47 -8.20 -3.31
C CYS A 76 7.33 -7.32 -2.75
N VAL A 77 6.65 -6.56 -3.62
CA VAL A 77 5.54 -5.68 -3.23
C VAL A 77 4.35 -6.49 -2.71
N GLU A 78 3.97 -7.54 -3.44
CA GLU A 78 2.85 -8.40 -3.07
C GLU A 78 3.13 -9.16 -1.76
N GLN A 79 4.34 -9.68 -1.60
CA GLN A 79 4.76 -10.35 -0.37
C GLN A 79 4.72 -9.41 0.84
N LYS A 80 5.19 -8.16 0.67
CA LYS A 80 5.12 -7.16 1.74
C LYS A 80 3.67 -6.81 2.08
N LEU A 81 2.83 -6.53 1.09
CA LEU A 81 1.42 -6.22 1.32
C LEU A 81 0.70 -7.33 2.08
N ASN A 82 0.96 -8.59 1.72
CA ASN A 82 0.34 -9.75 2.36
C ASN A 82 0.75 -9.94 3.84
N LYS A 83 1.84 -9.31 4.29
CA LYS A 83 2.25 -9.32 5.71
C LYS A 83 1.43 -8.34 6.55
N TYR A 84 0.94 -7.24 5.97
CA TYR A 84 0.26 -6.20 6.74
C TYR A 84 -1.15 -6.60 7.16
N PRO A 85 -1.59 -6.17 8.36
CA PRO A 85 -2.93 -6.45 8.86
C PRO A 85 -4.01 -5.75 8.03
N GLN A 86 -5.19 -6.34 8.00
CA GLN A 86 -6.32 -5.87 7.17
C GLN A 86 -6.68 -4.40 7.43
N VAL A 87 -6.53 -3.91 8.66
CA VAL A 87 -6.80 -2.51 8.99
C VAL A 87 -5.92 -1.54 8.18
N PHE A 88 -4.64 -1.87 7.99
CA PHE A 88 -3.72 -1.09 7.17
C PHE A 88 -4.12 -1.17 5.68
N LEU A 89 -4.36 -2.37 5.18
CA LEU A 89 -4.75 -2.58 3.78
C LEU A 89 -6.06 -1.86 3.43
N SER A 90 -7.04 -1.89 4.34
CA SER A 90 -8.31 -1.18 4.16
C SER A 90 -8.15 0.34 4.16
N ALA A 91 -7.25 0.90 4.97
CA ALA A 91 -6.97 2.33 4.96
C ALA A 91 -6.28 2.77 3.65
N MET A 92 -5.38 1.94 3.11
CA MET A 92 -4.76 2.16 1.81
C MET A 92 -5.79 2.07 0.68
N GLU A 93 -6.62 1.03 0.66
CA GLU A 93 -7.69 0.85 -0.32
C GLU A 93 -8.67 2.03 -0.30
N ARG A 94 -9.13 2.46 0.86
CA ARG A 94 -10.00 3.62 1.03
C ARG A 94 -9.39 4.88 0.43
N THR A 95 -8.08 5.09 0.57
CA THR A 95 -7.42 6.28 0.03
C THR A 95 -7.16 6.18 -1.48
N PHE A 96 -6.68 5.03 -1.96
CA PHE A 96 -6.22 4.88 -3.34
C PHE A 96 -7.25 4.25 -4.29
N VAL A 97 -8.40 3.83 -3.80
CA VAL A 97 -9.53 3.38 -4.62
C VAL A 97 -10.69 4.36 -4.47
N ASP A 98 -11.31 4.41 -3.30
CA ASP A 98 -12.47 5.26 -3.05
C ASP A 98 -12.11 6.75 -3.04
N GLY A 99 -10.99 7.10 -2.39
CA GLY A 99 -10.50 8.47 -2.20
C GLY A 99 -9.70 9.03 -3.38
N LEU A 100 -9.51 8.25 -4.46
CA LEU A 100 -8.73 8.69 -5.61
C LEU A 100 -9.35 9.93 -6.25
N TYR A 101 -10.65 9.90 -6.45
CA TYR A 101 -11.45 10.99 -7.02
C TYR A 101 -12.40 11.65 -6.02
N ASP A 102 -12.69 10.99 -4.89
CA ASP A 102 -13.50 11.52 -3.80
C ASP A 102 -12.62 11.83 -2.58
N ARG A 103 -12.14 13.06 -2.51
CA ARG A 103 -11.20 13.49 -1.48
C ARG A 103 -11.68 13.30 -0.04
N GLU A 104 -13.00 13.30 0.19
CA GLU A 104 -13.58 13.18 1.53
C GLU A 104 -13.50 11.75 2.08
N LYS A 105 -13.31 10.78 1.20
CA LYS A 105 -13.11 9.39 1.58
C LYS A 105 -11.68 9.02 1.97
N ARG A 106 -10.71 9.90 1.70
CA ARG A 106 -9.30 9.65 2.04
C ARG A 106 -9.11 9.48 3.53
N THR A 107 -8.27 8.52 3.90
CA THR A 107 -7.86 8.34 5.29
C THR A 107 -7.19 9.60 5.81
N THR A 108 -7.73 10.15 6.89
CA THR A 108 -7.23 11.39 7.50
C THR A 108 -5.93 11.14 8.28
N PRO A 109 -5.14 12.19 8.59
CA PRO A 109 -3.94 12.05 9.41
C PRO A 109 -4.21 11.43 10.79
N ASP A 110 -5.33 11.77 11.43
CA ASP A 110 -5.69 11.21 12.74
C ASP A 110 -6.00 9.71 12.64
N GLU A 111 -6.76 9.31 11.63
CA GLU A 111 -7.03 7.90 11.35
C GLU A 111 -5.73 7.14 11.01
N TRP A 112 -4.80 7.75 10.28
CA TRP A 112 -3.49 7.16 10.03
C TRP A 112 -2.69 6.95 11.31
N CYS A 113 -2.75 7.90 12.25
CA CYS A 113 -2.12 7.72 13.58
C CYS A 113 -2.68 6.51 14.32
N GLU A 114 -3.99 6.30 14.28
CA GLU A 114 -4.64 5.14 14.89
C GLU A 114 -4.26 3.83 14.20
N VAL A 115 -4.32 3.81 12.87
CA VAL A 115 -3.96 2.63 12.07
C VAL A 115 -2.51 2.24 12.32
N LEU A 116 -1.57 3.19 12.21
CA LEU A 116 -0.14 2.90 12.39
C LEU A 116 0.21 2.51 13.83
N ARG A 117 -0.46 3.08 14.83
CA ARG A 117 -0.31 2.64 16.22
C ARG A 117 -0.77 1.20 16.39
N GLY A 118 -1.95 0.86 15.86
CA GLY A 118 -2.45 -0.52 15.89
C GLY A 118 -1.52 -1.51 15.18
N VAL A 119 -0.94 -1.11 14.05
CA VAL A 119 0.07 -1.92 13.35
C VAL A 119 1.33 -2.10 14.20
N TYR A 120 1.83 -1.02 14.81
CA TYR A 120 3.00 -1.06 15.68
C TYR A 120 2.78 -1.93 16.91
N ASP A 121 1.62 -1.83 17.56
CA ASP A 121 1.29 -2.59 18.77
C ASP A 121 1.26 -4.12 18.54
N ILE A 122 1.03 -4.56 17.31
CA ILE A 122 1.04 -5.98 16.95
C ILE A 122 2.32 -6.40 16.20
N SER A 123 3.25 -5.48 15.97
CA SER A 123 4.53 -5.80 15.33
C SER A 123 5.51 -6.42 16.32
N TYR A 124 6.32 -7.35 15.84
CA TYR A 124 7.43 -7.90 16.60
C TYR A 124 8.58 -8.28 15.66
N CYS A 125 9.78 -8.27 16.19
CA CYS A 125 10.97 -8.69 15.45
C CYS A 125 11.20 -10.20 15.69
N CYS A 126 11.32 -10.95 14.62
CA CYS A 126 11.65 -12.38 14.73
C CYS A 126 13.05 -12.54 15.29
N THR A 127 13.21 -13.31 16.35
CA THR A 127 14.51 -13.56 17.01
C THR A 127 15.46 -14.41 16.16
N GLU A 128 14.93 -15.17 15.20
CA GLU A 128 15.71 -16.08 14.38
C GLU A 128 16.25 -15.38 13.11
N CYS A 129 15.41 -14.61 12.42
CA CYS A 129 15.80 -14.00 11.14
C CYS A 129 15.89 -12.47 11.19
N GLY A 130 15.43 -11.82 12.26
CA GLY A 130 15.41 -10.36 12.41
C GLY A 130 14.34 -9.66 11.58
N GLU A 131 13.47 -10.39 10.87
CA GLU A 131 12.38 -9.78 10.12
C GLU A 131 11.28 -9.25 11.04
N GLU A 132 10.68 -8.12 10.64
CA GLU A 132 9.49 -7.58 11.26
C GLU A 132 8.27 -8.39 10.83
N LEU A 133 7.52 -8.87 11.81
CA LEU A 133 6.32 -9.67 11.65
C LEU A 133 5.19 -9.06 12.48
N PHE A 134 3.95 -9.42 12.17
CA PHE A 134 2.78 -8.97 12.91
C PHE A 134 2.11 -10.16 13.60
N TYR A 135 1.55 -9.94 14.80
CA TYR A 135 0.67 -10.89 15.49
C TYR A 135 -0.68 -10.99 14.75
N THR A 136 -0.61 -11.41 13.52
CA THR A 136 -1.68 -11.94 12.71
C THR A 136 -1.27 -13.37 12.42
N ASP A 137 -2.14 -14.25 12.03
CA ASP A 137 -1.94 -15.70 11.90
C ASP A 137 -0.73 -16.19 11.05
N THR A 138 0.27 -15.35 10.90
CA THR A 138 1.45 -15.60 10.07
C THR A 138 2.61 -16.06 10.94
N VAL A 139 2.92 -17.34 10.90
CA VAL A 139 4.14 -17.92 11.50
C VAL A 139 5.34 -17.52 10.63
N CYS A 140 6.45 -17.12 11.24
CA CYS A 140 7.72 -16.93 10.53
C CYS A 140 8.18 -18.25 9.90
N ILE A 141 8.08 -18.37 8.58
CA ILE A 141 8.45 -19.58 7.84
C ILE A 141 9.99 -19.69 7.70
N VAL A 142 10.73 -18.61 7.87
CA VAL A 142 12.18 -18.55 7.62
C VAL A 142 13.00 -19.19 8.74
N GLY A 143 12.52 -19.14 9.99
CA GLY A 143 13.22 -19.74 11.14
C GLY A 143 12.98 -21.23 11.36
N LEU A 144 11.99 -21.80 10.70
CA LEU A 144 11.65 -23.22 10.83
C LEU A 144 11.97 -23.93 9.51
N GLY A 145 13.21 -24.26 9.27
CA GLY A 145 13.66 -25.02 8.11
C GLY A 145 13.00 -26.41 7.94
N VAL A 146 11.71 -26.52 8.15
CA VAL A 146 10.86 -27.70 7.91
C VAL A 146 9.40 -27.30 7.75
N ASP A 147 8.74 -27.91 6.78
CA ASP A 147 7.31 -27.94 6.59
C ASP A 147 6.54 -28.10 7.91
N LEU A 148 5.85 -27.06 8.33
CA LEU A 148 4.79 -27.17 9.32
C LEU A 148 3.57 -26.35 8.90
N VAL A 149 2.88 -26.91 7.93
CA VAL A 149 1.41 -26.90 7.91
C VAL A 149 0.97 -27.63 9.17
N PHE A 150 0.23 -26.97 10.01
CA PHE A 150 -0.41 -27.40 11.27
C PHE A 150 0.14 -26.77 12.54
N LEU A 151 -0.48 -25.67 12.90
CA LEU A 151 -0.98 -25.44 14.26
C LEU A 151 -2.02 -24.32 14.23
N LEU A 152 -3.15 -24.65 13.61
CA LEU A 152 -4.44 -24.05 13.95
C LEU A 152 -5.02 -24.84 15.10
N ILE A 153 -5.71 -24.17 15.98
CA ILE A 153 -6.63 -24.64 17.01
C ILE A 153 -5.97 -24.86 18.40
N ILE A 154 -6.00 -23.88 19.23
CA ILE A 154 -6.88 -23.90 20.43
C ILE A 154 -7.32 -22.48 20.71
#